data_faf7d1e00bd0eab4b3f023a66823739f
#
_entry.id   faf7d1e00bd0eab4b3f023a66823739f
#
_cell.length_a   1.000
_cell.length_b   1.000
_cell.length_c   1.000
_cell.angle_alpha   90.00
_cell.angle_beta   90.00
_cell.angle_gamma   90.00
#
_symmetry.space_group_name_H-M   'P 1'
#
loop_
_entity.id
_entity.type
_entity.pdbx_description
1 polymer ?
#
loop_
_entity_poly.entity_id
_entity_poly.type
_entity_poly.pdbx_seq_one_letter_code
_entity_poly.pdbx_strand_id
1 'polypeptide(L)'
;MSNVGFIGVGYMGYGIAKNILEKNNNLFVIANKNRKPIKKIVSKGANEVKTIEEFKEKQLNVLVKCVTNTPIAKEIALKLANILDKKTLIIDITTHNKTGSIETEKIYQSKNINYIECPVMGGPVQAEEGVLGGIVAVSYTHLTLP
;
A
#
# COMPACT_ATOMS: atom_id res chain seq x y z
N MET A 1 -4.63 12.32 -12.53
CA MET A 1 -4.77 10.84 -12.46
C MET A 1 -3.44 10.28 -12.02
N SER A 2 -3.40 9.55 -10.91
CA SER A 2 -2.16 8.99 -10.37
C SER A 2 -2.13 7.47 -10.58
N ASN A 3 -0.94 6.90 -10.78
CA ASN A 3 -0.73 5.46 -10.80
C ASN A 3 -0.54 4.97 -9.37
N VAL A 4 -1.47 4.17 -8.89
CA VAL A 4 -1.48 3.66 -7.52
C VAL A 4 -1.36 2.13 -7.53
N GLY A 5 -0.34 1.61 -6.86
CA GLY A 5 -0.22 0.19 -6.56
C GLY A 5 -0.94 -0.13 -5.25
N PHE A 6 -1.55 -1.31 -5.14
CA PHE A 6 -2.19 -1.75 -3.90
C PHE A 6 -1.91 -3.23 -3.63
N ILE A 7 -1.30 -3.50 -2.49
CA ILE A 7 -0.99 -4.86 -2.03
C ILE A 7 -1.84 -5.16 -0.80
N GLY A 8 -2.63 -6.24 -0.88
CA GLY A 8 -3.45 -6.67 0.25
C GLY A 8 -4.93 -6.31 0.13
N VAL A 9 -5.53 -6.58 -1.01
CA VAL A 9 -6.99 -6.43 -1.23
C VAL A 9 -7.75 -7.56 -0.52
N GLY A 10 -7.77 -7.46 0.82
CA GLY A 10 -8.55 -8.33 1.71
C GLY A 10 -9.80 -7.61 2.21
N TYR A 11 -10.27 -7.96 3.43
CA TYR A 11 -11.47 -7.35 4.03
C TYR A 11 -11.35 -5.83 4.17
N MET A 12 -10.25 -5.35 4.75
CA MET A 12 -9.99 -3.90 4.90
C MET A 12 -9.56 -3.27 3.58
N GLY A 13 -8.59 -3.91 2.91
CA GLY A 13 -7.96 -3.37 1.71
C GLY A 13 -8.92 -3.22 0.53
N TYR A 14 -9.98 -4.02 0.44
CA TYR A 14 -10.97 -3.88 -0.64
C TYR A 14 -11.67 -2.53 -0.60
N GLY A 15 -12.18 -2.10 0.56
CA GLY A 15 -12.86 -0.82 0.70
C GLY A 15 -11.94 0.36 0.37
N ILE A 16 -10.70 0.31 0.86
CA ILE A 16 -9.70 1.35 0.58
C ILE A 16 -9.36 1.39 -0.91
N ALA A 17 -9.08 0.24 -1.52
CA ALA A 17 -8.77 0.14 -2.95
C ALA A 17 -9.92 0.64 -3.83
N LYS A 18 -11.18 0.32 -3.46
CA LYS A 18 -12.37 0.81 -4.13
C LYS A 18 -12.43 2.35 -4.11
N ASN A 19 -12.25 2.96 -2.95
CA ASN A 19 -12.27 4.42 -2.83
C ASN A 19 -11.14 5.09 -3.62
N ILE A 20 -9.95 4.49 -3.68
CA ILE A 20 -8.85 4.98 -4.53
C ILE A 20 -9.24 4.94 -6.01
N LEU A 21 -9.86 3.86 -6.46
CA LEU A 21 -10.31 3.70 -7.85
C LEU A 21 -11.40 4.71 -8.21
N GLU A 22 -12.38 4.91 -7.34
CA GLU A 22 -13.50 5.87 -7.51
C GLU A 22 -13.06 7.33 -7.56
N LYS A 23 -11.84 7.65 -7.10
CA LYS A 23 -11.19 8.96 -7.22
C LYS A 23 -10.44 9.15 -8.54
N ASN A 24 -10.76 8.38 -9.58
CA ASN A 24 -10.17 8.44 -10.92
C ASN A 24 -8.66 8.19 -10.95
N ASN A 25 -8.15 7.28 -10.13
CA ASN A 25 -6.76 6.83 -10.19
C ASN A 25 -6.64 5.56 -11.04
N ASN A 26 -5.48 5.39 -11.69
CA ASN A 26 -5.08 4.10 -12.26
C ASN A 26 -4.67 3.18 -11.11
N LEU A 27 -5.50 2.20 -10.80
CA LEU A 27 -5.25 1.28 -9.69
C LEU A 27 -4.70 -0.05 -10.22
N PHE A 28 -3.53 -0.44 -9.71
CA PHE A 28 -2.89 -1.73 -9.97
C PHE A 28 -2.94 -2.56 -8.69
N VAL A 29 -3.50 -3.75 -8.76
CA VAL A 29 -3.73 -4.63 -7.60
C VAL A 29 -3.08 -5.99 -7.81
N ILE A 30 -2.63 -6.61 -6.72
CA ILE A 30 -2.09 -7.96 -6.75
C ILE A 30 -2.93 -8.90 -5.88
N ALA A 31 -3.24 -10.08 -6.40
CA ALA A 31 -3.94 -11.11 -5.67
C ALA A 31 -3.00 -11.87 -4.72
N ASN A 32 -3.53 -12.22 -3.55
CA ASN A 32 -3.01 -13.27 -2.71
C ASN A 32 -3.91 -14.52 -2.85
N LYS A 33 -4.01 -15.34 -1.83
CA LYS A 33 -4.80 -16.60 -1.82
C LYS A 33 -6.29 -16.38 -2.13
N ASN A 34 -6.91 -15.34 -1.56
CA ASN A 34 -8.31 -15.03 -1.78
C ASN A 34 -8.52 -14.20 -3.04
N ARG A 35 -9.06 -14.82 -4.07
CA ARG A 35 -9.30 -14.16 -5.37
C ARG A 35 -10.63 -13.38 -5.44
N LYS A 36 -11.55 -13.56 -4.51
CA LYS A 36 -12.88 -12.92 -4.59
C LYS A 36 -12.80 -11.38 -4.57
N PRO A 37 -12.08 -10.74 -3.63
CA PRO A 37 -11.98 -9.28 -3.62
C PRO A 37 -11.26 -8.73 -4.86
N ILE A 38 -10.25 -9.44 -5.35
CA ILE A 38 -9.52 -9.04 -6.58
C ILE A 38 -10.45 -9.05 -7.79
N LYS A 39 -11.19 -10.15 -8.01
CA LYS A 39 -12.15 -10.22 -9.12
C LYS A 39 -13.17 -9.08 -9.06
N LYS A 40 -13.64 -8.76 -7.86
CA LYS A 40 -14.62 -7.68 -7.63
C LYS A 40 -14.04 -6.30 -7.94
N ILE A 41 -12.78 -6.02 -7.59
CA ILE A 41 -12.17 -4.70 -7.87
C ILE A 41 -11.74 -4.57 -9.34
N VAL A 42 -11.27 -5.64 -9.95
CA VAL A 42 -10.92 -5.69 -11.38
C VAL A 42 -12.16 -5.49 -12.25
N SER A 43 -13.32 -6.09 -11.91
CA SER A 43 -14.57 -5.83 -12.64
C SER A 43 -15.06 -4.38 -12.53
N LYS A 44 -14.51 -3.58 -11.62
CA LYS A 44 -14.77 -2.14 -11.48
C LYS A 44 -13.73 -1.26 -12.20
N GLY A 45 -12.72 -1.85 -12.84
CA GLY A 45 -11.73 -1.13 -13.64
C GLY A 45 -10.32 -1.10 -13.06
N ALA A 46 -10.03 -1.81 -11.97
CA ALA A 46 -8.65 -1.97 -11.52
C ALA A 46 -7.87 -2.93 -12.42
N ASN A 47 -6.57 -2.72 -12.52
CA ASN A 47 -5.65 -3.56 -13.30
C ASN A 47 -4.98 -4.59 -12.39
N GLU A 48 -5.11 -5.87 -12.68
CA GLU A 48 -4.41 -6.90 -11.93
C GLU A 48 -2.98 -7.07 -12.45
N VAL A 49 -2.00 -7.05 -11.53
CA VAL A 49 -0.63 -7.52 -11.76
C VAL A 49 -0.46 -8.91 -11.15
N LYS A 50 0.36 -9.75 -11.77
CA LYS A 50 0.54 -11.14 -11.37
C LYS A 50 1.65 -11.31 -10.33
N THR A 51 2.67 -10.45 -10.39
CA THR A 51 3.82 -10.49 -9.50
C THR A 51 4.14 -9.10 -8.95
N ILE A 52 4.88 -9.05 -7.84
CA ILE A 52 5.35 -7.77 -7.26
C ILE A 52 6.29 -7.05 -8.22
N GLU A 53 7.08 -7.79 -8.97
CA GLU A 53 8.06 -7.27 -9.93
C GLU A 53 7.42 -6.45 -11.05
N GLU A 54 6.19 -6.76 -11.43
CA GLU A 54 5.45 -6.02 -12.46
C GLU A 54 5.13 -4.57 -12.05
N PHE A 55 5.14 -4.24 -10.77
CA PHE A 55 4.97 -2.86 -10.30
C PHE A 55 6.09 -1.92 -10.79
N LYS A 56 7.27 -2.45 -11.09
CA LYS A 56 8.39 -1.68 -11.65
C LYS A 56 8.00 -0.91 -12.92
N GLU A 57 7.22 -1.54 -13.79
CA GLU A 57 6.83 -0.98 -15.09
C GLU A 57 5.64 -0.01 -15.00
N LYS A 58 4.96 0.05 -13.86
CA LYS A 58 3.72 0.82 -13.72
C LYS A 58 3.94 2.31 -13.38
N GLN A 59 5.20 2.73 -13.18
CA GLN A 59 5.55 4.12 -12.84
C GLN A 59 4.68 4.67 -11.71
N LEU A 60 4.64 3.94 -10.59
CA LEU A 60 3.76 4.26 -9.47
C LEU A 60 4.12 5.59 -8.81
N ASN A 61 3.12 6.44 -8.58
CA ASN A 61 3.22 7.60 -7.72
C ASN A 61 3.14 7.19 -6.25
N VAL A 62 2.21 6.26 -5.95
CA VAL A 62 1.96 5.76 -4.60
C VAL A 62 1.82 4.24 -4.64
N LEU A 63 2.32 3.56 -3.63
CA LEU A 63 2.01 2.15 -3.37
C LEU A 63 1.48 2.00 -1.96
N VAL A 64 0.25 1.51 -1.84
CA VAL A 64 -0.40 1.21 -0.56
C VAL A 64 -0.20 -0.25 -0.21
N LYS A 65 0.20 -0.53 1.02
CA LYS A 65 0.39 -1.89 1.55
C LYS A 65 -0.54 -2.12 2.75
N CYS A 66 -1.39 -3.14 2.65
CA CYS A 66 -2.37 -3.53 3.66
C CYS A 66 -2.34 -5.06 3.85
N VAL A 67 -1.37 -5.56 4.59
CA VAL A 67 -1.17 -7.00 4.76
C VAL A 67 -1.39 -7.44 6.21
N THR A 68 -1.39 -8.75 6.45
CA THR A 68 -1.90 -9.31 7.69
C THR A 68 -0.96 -9.22 8.89
N ASN A 69 0.34 -9.15 8.66
CA ASN A 69 1.33 -9.13 9.73
C ASN A 69 2.70 -8.60 9.29
N THR A 70 3.53 -8.29 10.27
CA THR A 70 4.90 -7.77 10.09
C THR A 70 5.81 -8.66 9.25
N PRO A 71 5.91 -10.00 9.43
CA PRO A 71 6.77 -10.83 8.61
C PRO A 71 6.47 -10.74 7.11
N ILE A 72 5.19 -10.81 6.73
CA ILE A 72 4.76 -10.66 5.33
C ILE A 72 5.05 -9.26 4.81
N ALA A 73 4.78 -8.24 5.62
CA ALA A 73 5.04 -6.85 5.26
C ALA A 73 6.53 -6.61 4.98
N LYS A 74 7.41 -7.21 5.77
CA LYS A 74 8.86 -7.10 5.65
C LYS A 74 9.39 -7.84 4.42
N GLU A 75 8.90 -9.06 4.14
CA GLU A 75 9.24 -9.78 2.90
C GLU A 75 8.89 -8.97 1.66
N ILE A 76 7.69 -8.38 1.64
CA ILE A 76 7.23 -7.53 0.55
C ILE A 76 8.10 -6.26 0.45
N ALA A 77 8.46 -5.65 1.59
CA ALA A 77 9.31 -4.46 1.60
C ALA A 77 10.68 -4.71 0.98
N LEU A 78 11.31 -5.84 1.26
CA LEU A 78 12.58 -6.23 0.66
C LEU A 78 12.49 -6.36 -0.86
N LYS A 79 11.40 -6.92 -1.40
CA LYS A 79 11.17 -7.01 -2.84
C LYS A 79 10.93 -5.63 -3.46
N LEU A 80 10.03 -4.85 -2.89
CA LEU A 80 9.66 -3.52 -3.39
C LEU A 80 10.83 -2.55 -3.38
N ALA A 81 11.65 -2.56 -2.34
CA ALA A 81 12.82 -1.68 -2.21
C ALA A 81 13.87 -1.87 -3.32
N ASN A 82 13.87 -3.03 -4.00
CA ASN A 82 14.78 -3.31 -5.10
C ASN A 82 14.22 -2.96 -6.50
N ILE A 83 12.91 -2.69 -6.60
CA ILE A 83 12.26 -2.52 -7.91
C ILE A 83 11.60 -1.15 -8.09
N LEU A 84 11.17 -0.50 -7.00
CA LEU A 84 10.43 0.76 -7.10
C LEU A 84 11.35 1.95 -7.36
N ASP A 85 10.80 2.94 -8.07
CA ASP A 85 11.42 4.25 -8.24
C ASP A 85 11.45 4.99 -6.89
N LYS A 86 12.52 5.74 -6.64
CA LYS A 86 12.70 6.58 -5.44
C LYS A 86 11.61 7.64 -5.27
N LYS A 87 10.93 8.01 -6.35
CA LYS A 87 9.81 8.97 -6.34
C LYS A 87 8.50 8.33 -5.86
N THR A 88 8.41 7.00 -5.81
CA THR A 88 7.22 6.31 -5.31
C THR A 88 7.09 6.51 -3.81
N LEU A 89 5.94 6.97 -3.35
CA LEU A 89 5.60 7.02 -1.93
C LEU A 89 4.98 5.68 -1.51
N ILE A 90 5.55 5.04 -0.50
CA ILE A 90 4.95 3.86 0.15
C ILE A 90 4.08 4.33 1.31
N ILE A 91 2.82 3.91 1.32
CA ILE A 91 1.90 4.08 2.45
C ILE A 91 1.59 2.70 3.02
N ASP A 92 2.11 2.42 4.20
CA ASP A 92 1.92 1.15 4.89
C ASP A 92 0.83 1.28 5.94
N ILE A 93 -0.31 0.67 5.67
CA ILE A 93 -1.45 0.63 6.59
C ILE A 93 -1.53 -0.70 7.37
N THR A 94 -0.49 -1.52 7.26
CA THR A 94 -0.34 -2.75 8.04
C THR A 94 -0.09 -2.40 9.52
N THR A 95 -0.73 -3.14 10.42
CA THR A 95 -0.42 -3.02 11.85
C THR A 95 0.88 -3.74 12.16
N HIS A 96 1.90 -2.98 12.55
CA HIS A 96 3.20 -3.50 12.96
C HIS A 96 3.37 -3.52 14.47
N ASN A 97 4.25 -4.41 14.96
CA ASN A 97 4.86 -4.20 16.26
C ASN A 97 6.01 -3.19 16.13
N LYS A 98 6.45 -2.60 17.24
CA LYS A 98 7.47 -1.54 17.26
C LYS A 98 8.75 -1.91 16.51
N THR A 99 9.28 -3.10 16.74
CA THR A 99 10.51 -3.57 16.07
C THR A 99 10.31 -3.70 14.57
N GLY A 100 9.20 -4.30 14.14
CA GLY A 100 8.89 -4.50 12.73
C GLY A 100 8.63 -3.20 11.98
N SER A 101 8.03 -2.20 12.62
CA SER A 101 7.89 -0.85 12.08
C SER A 101 9.25 -0.25 11.75
N ILE A 102 10.16 -0.20 12.73
CA ILE A 102 11.52 0.34 12.57
C ILE A 102 12.31 -0.42 11.48
N GLU A 103 12.23 -1.74 11.47
CA GLU A 103 12.94 -2.56 10.48
C GLU A 103 12.40 -2.35 9.06
N THR A 104 11.08 -2.24 8.90
CA THR A 104 10.44 -1.97 7.60
C THR A 104 10.82 -0.58 7.07
N GLU A 105 10.80 0.43 7.93
CA GLU A 105 11.26 1.78 7.59
C GLU A 105 12.72 1.79 7.12
N LYS A 106 13.63 1.13 7.85
CA LYS A 106 15.05 1.04 7.48
C LYS A 106 15.28 0.39 6.11
N ILE A 107 14.46 -0.61 5.73
CA ILE A 107 14.55 -1.24 4.41
C ILE A 107 14.34 -0.19 3.32
N TYR A 108 13.29 0.62 3.41
CA TYR A 108 12.99 1.65 2.41
C TYR A 108 13.99 2.81 2.46
N GLN A 109 14.39 3.26 3.66
CA GLN A 109 15.39 4.30 3.83
C GLN A 109 16.74 3.93 3.20
N SER A 110 17.17 2.67 3.32
CA SER A 110 18.43 2.18 2.72
C SER A 110 18.47 2.32 1.20
N LYS A 111 17.31 2.47 0.55
CA LYS A 111 17.14 2.63 -0.89
C LYS A 111 16.68 4.05 -1.28
N ASN A 112 16.59 4.96 -0.32
CA ASN A 112 16.06 6.32 -0.49
C ASN A 112 14.63 6.34 -1.06
N ILE A 113 13.78 5.41 -0.65
CA ILE A 113 12.36 5.36 -0.99
C ILE A 113 11.57 6.03 0.12
N ASN A 114 10.63 6.90 -0.25
CA ASN A 114 9.75 7.56 0.69
C ASN A 114 8.76 6.57 1.31
N TYR A 115 8.71 6.53 2.64
CA TYR A 115 7.88 5.60 3.40
C TYR A 115 7.10 6.32 4.49
N ILE A 116 5.83 6.00 4.60
CA ILE A 116 4.94 6.47 5.67
C ILE A 116 4.22 5.26 6.24
N GLU A 117 4.28 5.08 7.56
CA GLU A 117 3.41 4.17 8.27
C GLU A 117 2.14 4.92 8.66
N CYS A 118 0.98 4.37 8.30
CA CYS A 118 -0.32 4.97 8.55
C CYS A 118 -1.34 3.89 8.96
N PRO A 119 -1.20 3.31 10.18
CA PRO A 119 -2.19 2.40 10.68
C PRO A 119 -3.57 3.07 10.72
N VAL A 120 -4.60 2.32 10.30
CA VAL A 120 -5.96 2.84 10.21
C VAL A 120 -6.84 2.33 11.34
N MET A 121 -7.79 3.15 11.75
CA MET A 121 -8.82 2.85 12.73
C MET A 121 -10.18 2.76 12.06
N GLY A 122 -10.93 1.71 12.38
CA GLY A 122 -12.22 1.39 11.82
C GLY A 122 -12.26 -0.04 11.29
N GLY A 123 -13.40 -0.43 10.76
CA GLY A 123 -13.63 -1.76 10.20
C GLY A 123 -13.87 -1.75 8.68
N PRO A 124 -14.17 -2.92 8.09
CA PRO A 124 -14.42 -3.03 6.64
C PRO A 124 -15.54 -2.14 6.13
N VAL A 125 -16.57 -1.88 6.93
CA VAL A 125 -17.68 -0.98 6.57
C VAL A 125 -17.17 0.44 6.39
N GLN A 126 -16.46 0.99 7.40
CA GLN A 126 -15.86 2.31 7.32
C GLN A 126 -14.83 2.42 6.18
N ALA A 127 -14.12 1.32 5.89
CA ALA A 127 -13.22 1.26 4.74
C ALA A 127 -13.98 1.41 3.41
N GLU A 128 -15.12 0.74 3.24
CA GLU A 128 -15.96 0.87 2.03
C GLU A 128 -16.63 2.25 1.91
N GLU A 129 -16.99 2.87 3.04
CA GLU A 129 -17.56 4.22 3.12
C GLU A 129 -16.51 5.33 2.95
N GLY A 130 -15.23 5.01 3.08
CA GLY A 130 -14.13 5.99 2.96
C GLY A 130 -13.99 6.90 4.18
N VAL A 131 -14.41 6.44 5.37
CA VAL A 131 -14.43 7.21 6.63
C VAL A 131 -13.48 6.63 7.70
N LEU A 132 -12.44 5.90 7.28
CA LEU A 132 -11.41 5.42 8.19
C LEU A 132 -10.62 6.58 8.80
N GLY A 133 -10.33 6.48 10.10
CA GLY A 133 -9.30 7.30 10.72
C GLY A 133 -7.91 6.74 10.42
N GLY A 134 -6.90 7.59 10.29
CA GLY A 134 -5.51 7.18 10.11
C GLY A 134 -4.58 7.94 11.05
N ILE A 135 -3.56 7.25 11.58
CA ILE A 135 -2.48 7.86 12.34
C ILE A 135 -1.23 7.82 11.48
N VAL A 136 -0.79 8.99 11.02
CA VAL A 136 0.43 9.08 10.20
C VAL A 136 1.64 9.22 11.09
N ALA A 137 2.50 8.21 11.09
CA ALA A 137 3.82 8.28 11.70
C ALA A 137 4.83 8.71 10.63
N VAL A 138 5.47 9.87 10.84
CA VAL A 138 6.51 10.40 9.96
C VAL A 138 7.81 10.55 10.72
N SER A 139 8.91 10.11 10.14
CA SER A 139 10.22 10.48 10.60
C SER A 139 10.49 11.92 10.17
N TYR A 140 10.64 12.83 11.13
CA TYR A 140 10.79 14.28 10.89
C TYR A 140 12.02 14.69 10.07
N THR A 141 12.86 13.76 9.68
CA THR A 141 14.11 14.07 8.98
C THR A 141 13.95 14.43 7.50
N HIS A 142 12.76 14.26 6.88
CA HIS A 142 12.57 14.45 5.44
C HIS A 142 11.25 15.09 4.99
N LEU A 143 10.35 15.47 5.90
CA LEU A 143 9.12 16.19 5.54
C LEU A 143 9.23 17.66 5.97
N THR A 144 9.69 18.49 5.08
CA THR A 144 9.32 19.92 5.10
C THR A 144 7.90 19.98 4.55
N LEU A 145 6.92 20.11 5.44
CA LEU A 145 5.56 20.50 5.04
C LEU A 145 5.64 21.94 4.50
N PRO A 146 4.93 22.23 3.38
CA PRO A 146 4.83 23.57 2.87
C PRO A 146 4.11 24.50 3.84
#